data_da4b77e398d94ce89349c0ca2ae8bd75
#
_entry.id   da4b77e398d94ce89349c0ca2ae8bd75
#
_cell.length_a   1.000
_cell.length_b   1.000
_cell.length_c   1.000
_cell.angle_alpha   90.00
_cell.angle_beta   90.00
_cell.angle_gamma   90.00
#
_symmetry.space_group_name_H-M   'P 1'
#
loop_
_entity.id
_entity.type
_entity.pdbx_description
1 polymer ?
#
loop_
_entity_poly.entity_id
_entity_poly.type
_entity_poly.pdbx_seq_one_letter_code
_entity_poly.pdbx_strand_id
1 'polypeptide(L)'
;TGVAGTRLYFVDCYIDGTTDFIFGPSTALFENCEIRSKTNSYVTAASTPKDIAVGYVFKNCRLTADPGVDKVYLGRPWRPYAATVFINCEMGKHIRPEGWHNWGNAENEKTARYAEYGSTGEGSPTADRVKWAKQLTKKEATLYDDLSYIYKMCSDWKSAK
;
A
#
# COMPACT_ATOMS: atom_id res chain seq x y z
N THR A 1 7.34 4.37 9.24
CA THR A 1 8.26 4.02 8.14
C THR A 1 8.99 5.25 7.63
N GLY A 2 10.19 5.54 8.15
CA GLY A 2 11.11 6.56 7.69
C GLY A 2 10.59 8.00 7.69
N VAL A 3 11.43 8.90 7.23
CA VAL A 3 11.12 10.32 6.99
C VAL A 3 11.03 10.60 5.49
N ALA A 4 10.58 11.79 5.09
CA ALA A 4 10.51 12.19 3.69
C ALA A 4 11.89 12.01 3.00
N GLY A 5 11.89 11.48 1.78
CA GLY A 5 13.11 11.20 1.01
C GLY A 5 13.83 9.89 1.38
N THR A 6 13.43 9.21 2.46
CA THR A 6 14.01 7.88 2.75
C THR A 6 13.37 6.80 1.87
N ARG A 7 14.14 5.75 1.64
CA ARG A 7 13.79 4.57 0.86
C ARG A 7 14.06 3.33 1.66
N LEU A 8 13.07 2.45 1.69
CA LEU A 8 13.09 1.27 2.53
C LEU A 8 12.74 0.05 1.67
N TYR A 9 13.39 -1.05 1.93
CA TYR A 9 13.09 -2.33 1.29
C TYR A 9 12.94 -3.42 2.35
N PHE A 10 11.76 -4.01 2.38
CA PHE A 10 11.42 -5.14 3.23
C PHE A 10 11.15 -6.35 2.34
N VAL A 11 11.88 -7.42 2.52
CA VAL A 11 11.71 -8.66 1.76
C VAL A 11 11.60 -9.84 2.71
N ASP A 12 10.65 -10.74 2.44
CA ASP A 12 10.40 -11.96 3.23
C ASP A 12 10.18 -11.68 4.73
N CYS A 13 9.58 -10.52 5.04
CA CYS A 13 9.35 -10.08 6.41
C CYS A 13 7.95 -10.45 6.90
N TYR A 14 7.83 -10.66 8.22
CA TYR A 14 6.57 -10.64 8.94
C TYR A 14 6.40 -9.29 9.63
N ILE A 15 5.29 -8.60 9.34
CA ILE A 15 5.00 -7.27 9.87
C ILE A 15 3.57 -7.29 10.41
N ASP A 16 3.39 -6.97 11.68
CA ASP A 16 2.06 -6.90 12.27
C ASP A 16 1.80 -5.57 12.99
N GLY A 17 0.53 -5.28 13.21
CA GLY A 17 0.14 -4.10 13.95
C GLY A 17 -1.36 -3.91 14.07
N THR A 18 -1.74 -2.82 14.71
CA THR A 18 -3.14 -2.50 15.02
C THR A 18 -3.71 -1.45 14.06
N THR A 19 -3.38 -0.19 14.23
CA THR A 19 -3.93 0.94 13.47
C THR A 19 -2.82 1.68 12.77
N ASP A 20 -2.96 1.91 11.45
CA ASP A 20 -2.01 2.71 10.67
C ASP A 20 -0.56 2.25 10.86
N PHE A 21 -0.33 0.95 11.03
CA PHE A 21 0.96 0.45 11.49
C PHE A 21 2.09 0.56 10.44
N ILE A 22 1.74 0.82 9.18
CA ILE A 22 2.68 1.22 8.13
C ILE A 22 2.33 2.65 7.72
N PHE A 23 3.05 3.64 8.26
CA PHE A 23 2.69 5.05 8.08
C PHE A 23 3.90 5.93 7.77
N GLY A 24 3.67 7.12 7.25
CA GLY A 24 4.67 8.14 7.02
C GLY A 24 4.94 8.47 5.54
N PRO A 25 5.94 9.31 5.26
CA PRO A 25 6.18 9.91 3.96
C PRO A 25 7.23 9.20 3.10
N SER A 26 7.83 8.10 3.57
CA SER A 26 8.91 7.41 2.83
C SER A 26 8.41 6.71 1.57
N THR A 27 9.31 6.43 0.64
CA THR A 27 9.12 5.39 -0.36
C THR A 27 9.54 4.06 0.24
N ALA A 28 8.65 3.06 0.23
CA ALA A 28 8.96 1.73 0.78
C ALA A 28 8.42 0.61 -0.11
N LEU A 29 9.27 -0.35 -0.44
CA LEU A 29 8.89 -1.59 -1.10
C LEU A 29 8.81 -2.71 -0.07
N PHE A 30 7.67 -3.39 -0.05
CA PHE A 30 7.43 -4.62 0.70
C PHE A 30 7.26 -5.75 -0.34
N GLU A 31 8.13 -6.74 -0.31
CA GLU A 31 8.11 -7.84 -1.27
C GLU A 31 8.07 -9.18 -0.53
N ASN A 32 7.14 -10.06 -0.92
CA ASN A 32 6.93 -11.37 -0.31
C ASN A 32 6.71 -11.32 1.21
N CYS A 33 6.19 -10.21 1.74
CA CYS A 33 5.97 -10.04 3.17
C CYS A 33 4.61 -10.58 3.61
N GLU A 34 4.50 -11.04 4.85
CA GLU A 34 3.22 -11.19 5.52
C GLU A 34 2.91 -9.91 6.29
N ILE A 35 1.74 -9.33 6.01
CA ILE A 35 1.22 -8.12 6.64
C ILE A 35 -0.02 -8.50 7.46
N ARG A 36 0.11 -8.52 8.79
CA ARG A 36 -0.92 -9.04 9.67
C ARG A 36 -1.62 -7.96 10.47
N SER A 37 -2.94 -7.88 10.32
CA SER A 37 -3.80 -6.96 11.06
C SER A 37 -4.25 -7.59 12.38
N LYS A 38 -4.00 -6.90 13.49
CA LYS A 38 -4.34 -7.35 14.85
C LYS A 38 -5.67 -6.79 15.36
N THR A 39 -6.25 -5.84 14.63
CA THR A 39 -7.55 -5.24 14.97
C THR A 39 -8.26 -4.74 13.72
N ASN A 40 -9.58 -4.49 13.84
CA ASN A 40 -10.39 -3.87 12.81
C ASN A 40 -10.00 -2.40 12.66
N SER A 41 -9.15 -2.09 11.68
CA SER A 41 -8.60 -0.75 11.49
C SER A 41 -8.01 -0.59 10.07
N TYR A 42 -6.83 0.01 9.93
CA TYR A 42 -6.18 0.36 8.67
C TYR A 42 -4.76 -0.19 8.64
N VAL A 43 -4.35 -0.76 7.51
CA VAL A 43 -2.97 -1.24 7.31
C VAL A 43 -2.03 -0.06 7.15
N THR A 44 -2.35 0.85 6.21
CA THR A 44 -1.45 1.96 5.85
C THR A 44 -2.06 3.33 6.13
N ALA A 45 -1.19 4.28 6.49
CA ALA A 45 -1.46 5.71 6.58
C ALA A 45 -0.32 6.49 5.90
N ALA A 46 -0.30 6.48 4.59
CA ALA A 46 0.73 7.18 3.83
C ALA A 46 0.59 8.70 3.93
N SER A 47 1.72 9.39 3.91
CA SER A 47 1.80 10.85 3.80
C SER A 47 2.81 11.29 2.74
N THR A 48 2.84 10.55 1.64
CA THR A 48 3.76 10.75 0.52
C THR A 48 3.68 12.19 0.00
N PRO A 49 4.79 12.93 -0.10
CA PRO A 49 4.79 14.28 -0.64
C PRO A 49 4.32 14.33 -2.11
N LYS A 50 3.82 15.49 -2.53
CA LYS A 50 3.27 15.71 -3.88
C LYS A 50 4.28 15.40 -4.99
N ASP A 51 5.52 15.78 -4.78
CA ASP A 51 6.65 15.66 -5.72
C ASP A 51 7.31 14.26 -5.73
N ILE A 52 6.97 13.40 -4.78
CA ILE A 52 7.45 12.03 -4.72
C ILE A 52 6.48 11.12 -5.49
N ALA A 53 6.96 10.53 -6.58
CA ALA A 53 6.12 9.74 -7.48
C ALA A 53 5.58 8.45 -6.85
N VAL A 54 6.36 7.78 -6.00
CA VAL A 54 6.05 6.47 -5.42
C VAL A 54 6.11 6.53 -3.89
N GLY A 55 5.05 6.07 -3.25
CA GLY A 55 4.97 5.90 -1.79
C GLY A 55 5.22 4.45 -1.37
N TYR A 56 4.21 3.79 -0.84
CA TYR A 56 4.29 2.38 -0.45
C TYR A 56 3.93 1.45 -1.61
N VAL A 57 4.74 0.43 -1.81
CA VAL A 57 4.54 -0.62 -2.80
C VAL A 57 4.55 -1.97 -2.10
N PHE A 58 3.45 -2.70 -2.19
CA PHE A 58 3.34 -4.08 -1.72
C PHE A 58 3.29 -5.00 -2.93
N LYS A 59 4.27 -5.90 -3.06
CA LYS A 59 4.35 -6.88 -4.15
C LYS A 59 4.36 -8.29 -3.59
N ASN A 60 3.50 -9.14 -4.12
CA ASN A 60 3.43 -10.55 -3.75
C ASN A 60 3.29 -10.76 -2.22
N CYS A 61 2.71 -9.80 -1.53
CA CYS A 61 2.52 -9.87 -0.09
C CYS A 61 1.25 -10.66 0.25
N ARG A 62 1.22 -11.22 1.45
CA ARG A 62 0.05 -11.87 2.00
C ARG A 62 -0.53 -11.03 3.14
N LEU A 63 -1.78 -10.57 2.98
CA LEU A 63 -2.51 -9.83 4.00
C LEU A 63 -3.32 -10.79 4.83
N THR A 64 -2.99 -10.89 6.12
CA THR A 64 -3.62 -11.80 7.09
C THR A 64 -4.18 -11.03 8.29
N ALA A 65 -4.91 -11.70 9.15
CA ALA A 65 -5.47 -11.08 10.35
C ALA A 65 -5.54 -12.05 11.53
N ASP A 66 -5.61 -11.50 12.72
CA ASP A 66 -5.88 -12.25 13.94
C ASP A 66 -7.33 -12.78 13.95
N PRO A 67 -7.62 -13.86 14.68
CA PRO A 67 -8.98 -14.35 14.84
C PRO A 67 -9.95 -13.27 15.30
N GLY A 68 -11.11 -13.15 14.63
CA GLY A 68 -12.12 -12.13 14.94
C GLY A 68 -11.91 -10.77 14.30
N VAL A 69 -10.81 -10.55 13.58
CA VAL A 69 -10.57 -9.35 12.78
C VAL A 69 -11.15 -9.57 11.37
N ASP A 70 -12.13 -8.75 10.98
CA ASP A 70 -12.91 -8.93 9.75
C ASP A 70 -13.26 -7.63 9.01
N LYS A 71 -12.77 -6.47 9.47
CA LYS A 71 -13.12 -5.14 8.94
C LYS A 71 -11.90 -4.24 8.84
N VAL A 72 -10.98 -4.58 7.93
CA VAL A 72 -9.72 -3.86 7.75
C VAL A 72 -9.71 -3.13 6.41
N TYR A 73 -9.30 -1.88 6.40
CA TYR A 73 -8.99 -1.14 5.18
C TYR A 73 -7.51 -1.34 4.78
N LEU A 74 -7.23 -1.37 3.49
CA LEU A 74 -5.87 -1.36 2.93
C LEU A 74 -5.10 -0.09 3.35
N GLY A 75 -5.84 1.00 3.51
CA GLY A 75 -5.24 2.23 4.01
C GLY A 75 -6.15 3.45 3.95
N ARG A 76 -5.60 4.54 4.48
CA ARG A 76 -6.20 5.88 4.44
C ARG A 76 -5.13 6.96 4.26
N PRO A 77 -5.38 8.07 3.54
CA PRO A 77 -4.40 9.11 3.29
C PRO A 77 -4.22 10.01 4.51
N TRP A 78 -3.07 9.90 5.20
CA TRP A 78 -2.77 10.79 6.32
C TRP A 78 -2.53 12.24 5.88
N ARG A 79 -2.06 12.42 4.64
CA ARG A 79 -1.88 13.76 4.02
C ARG A 79 -2.34 13.71 2.56
N PRO A 80 -2.61 14.86 1.93
CA PRO A 80 -2.82 14.93 0.49
C PRO A 80 -1.66 14.28 -0.28
N TYR A 81 -1.97 13.71 -1.45
CA TYR A 81 -1.03 13.00 -2.33
C TYR A 81 -0.46 11.68 -1.78
N ALA A 82 -0.98 11.19 -0.67
CA ALA A 82 -0.63 9.85 -0.15
C ALA A 82 -0.67 8.80 -1.27
N ALA A 83 0.37 7.98 -1.37
CA ALA A 83 0.51 6.97 -2.41
C ALA A 83 0.76 5.58 -1.81
N THR A 84 -0.08 4.62 -2.20
CA THR A 84 0.07 3.21 -1.82
C THR A 84 -0.46 2.33 -2.94
N VAL A 85 0.26 1.27 -3.27
CA VAL A 85 -0.16 0.30 -4.28
C VAL A 85 0.04 -1.13 -3.79
N PHE A 86 -0.95 -1.99 -4.06
CA PHE A 86 -0.86 -3.43 -3.84
C PHE A 86 -0.85 -4.15 -5.20
N ILE A 87 0.17 -5.01 -5.42
CA ILE A 87 0.38 -5.72 -6.69
C ILE A 87 0.54 -7.21 -6.41
N ASN A 88 -0.30 -8.03 -7.03
CA ASN A 88 -0.26 -9.48 -6.92
C ASN A 88 -0.26 -9.99 -5.47
N CYS A 89 -0.99 -9.31 -4.58
CA CYS A 89 -1.08 -9.69 -3.19
C CYS A 89 -2.19 -10.72 -2.96
N GLU A 90 -2.01 -11.61 -1.98
CA GLU A 90 -3.08 -12.44 -1.46
C GLU A 90 -3.78 -11.71 -0.33
N MET A 91 -5.07 -11.44 -0.47
CA MET A 91 -5.86 -10.66 0.50
C MET A 91 -6.88 -11.55 1.19
N GLY A 92 -6.74 -11.72 2.51
CA GLY A 92 -7.69 -12.46 3.33
C GLY A 92 -9.04 -11.74 3.42
N LYS A 93 -10.08 -12.50 3.81
CA LYS A 93 -11.49 -12.02 3.91
C LYS A 93 -11.70 -10.83 4.84
N HIS A 94 -10.72 -10.51 5.70
CA HIS A 94 -10.78 -9.39 6.62
C HIS A 94 -10.69 -8.02 5.91
N ILE A 95 -10.23 -8.00 4.66
CA ILE A 95 -10.16 -6.75 3.88
C ILE A 95 -11.57 -6.37 3.43
N ARG A 96 -11.96 -5.14 3.79
CA ARG A 96 -13.29 -4.59 3.47
C ARG A 96 -13.49 -4.46 1.96
N PRO A 97 -14.73 -4.65 1.46
CA PRO A 97 -15.04 -4.47 0.03
C PRO A 97 -14.65 -3.10 -0.52
N GLU A 98 -14.82 -2.03 0.26
CA GLU A 98 -14.43 -0.66 -0.13
C GLU A 98 -12.91 -0.50 -0.33
N GLY A 99 -12.12 -1.33 0.33
CA GLY A 99 -10.67 -1.37 0.29
C GLY A 99 -9.98 -0.20 0.97
N TRP A 100 -10.42 1.03 0.73
CA TRP A 100 -9.77 2.26 1.15
C TRP A 100 -10.74 3.20 1.86
N HIS A 101 -10.21 4.08 2.71
CA HIS A 101 -10.97 5.07 3.45
C HIS A 101 -10.37 6.47 3.24
N ASN A 102 -11.19 7.52 3.14
CA ASN A 102 -10.74 8.88 2.83
C ASN A 102 -10.32 9.72 4.05
N TRP A 103 -10.20 9.11 5.22
CA TRP A 103 -9.94 9.79 6.50
C TRP A 103 -11.07 10.73 6.96
N GLY A 104 -12.30 10.52 6.46
CA GLY A 104 -13.43 11.42 6.73
C GLY A 104 -13.32 12.79 6.02
N ASN A 105 -12.49 12.89 4.99
CA ASN A 105 -12.28 14.12 4.22
C ASN A 105 -12.32 13.83 2.71
N ALA A 106 -13.38 14.26 2.04
CA ALA A 106 -13.58 14.07 0.61
C ALA A 106 -12.51 14.74 -0.29
N GLU A 107 -11.83 15.77 0.20
CA GLU A 107 -10.73 16.39 -0.55
C GLU A 107 -9.53 15.43 -0.74
N ASN A 108 -9.35 14.49 0.18
CA ASN A 108 -8.32 13.45 0.04
C ASN A 108 -8.56 12.57 -1.19
N GLU A 109 -9.80 12.33 -1.57
CA GLU A 109 -10.15 11.51 -2.73
C GLU A 109 -9.62 12.09 -4.06
N LYS A 110 -9.49 13.43 -4.12
CA LYS A 110 -8.99 14.14 -5.31
C LYS A 110 -7.49 14.01 -5.49
N THR A 111 -6.76 13.72 -4.43
CA THR A 111 -5.29 13.75 -4.43
C THR A 111 -4.65 12.41 -4.09
N ALA A 112 -5.34 11.51 -3.40
CA ALA A 112 -4.82 10.19 -3.05
C ALA A 112 -4.46 9.39 -4.31
N ARG A 113 -3.30 8.72 -4.26
CA ARG A 113 -2.75 7.91 -5.35
C ARG A 113 -2.72 6.45 -4.93
N TYR A 114 -3.90 5.91 -4.68
CA TYR A 114 -4.08 4.53 -4.23
C TYR A 114 -4.45 3.64 -5.40
N ALA A 115 -3.81 2.46 -5.46
CA ALA A 115 -4.01 1.56 -6.58
C ALA A 115 -3.84 0.09 -6.21
N GLU A 116 -4.42 -0.78 -7.04
CA GLU A 116 -4.35 -2.22 -6.93
C GLU A 116 -4.16 -2.87 -8.30
N TYR A 117 -3.50 -4.05 -8.33
CA TYR A 117 -3.39 -4.88 -9.54
C TYR A 117 -3.22 -6.35 -9.19
N GLY A 118 -4.00 -7.21 -9.81
CA GLY A 118 -3.75 -8.66 -9.87
C GLY A 118 -3.81 -9.40 -8.54
N SER A 119 -4.33 -8.79 -7.48
CA SER A 119 -4.43 -9.44 -6.18
C SER A 119 -5.50 -10.55 -6.19
N THR A 120 -5.31 -11.54 -5.30
CA THR A 120 -6.15 -12.73 -5.16
C THR A 120 -6.65 -12.89 -3.73
N GLY A 121 -7.48 -13.90 -3.47
CA GLY A 121 -8.06 -14.17 -2.16
C GLY A 121 -9.42 -13.50 -1.93
N GLU A 122 -10.08 -13.86 -0.82
CA GLU A 122 -11.48 -13.45 -0.55
C GLU A 122 -11.64 -11.93 -0.37
N GLY A 123 -10.59 -11.21 0.05
CA GLY A 123 -10.58 -9.76 0.21
C GLY A 123 -10.17 -8.98 -1.04
N SER A 124 -9.89 -9.64 -2.17
CA SER A 124 -9.38 -9.00 -3.39
C SER A 124 -10.43 -8.53 -4.40
N PRO A 125 -11.72 -8.95 -4.41
CA PRO A 125 -12.68 -8.45 -5.37
C PRO A 125 -12.75 -6.92 -5.40
N THR A 126 -12.74 -6.34 -6.60
CA THR A 126 -12.61 -4.88 -6.78
C THR A 126 -13.92 -4.20 -7.18
N ALA A 127 -15.02 -4.95 -7.34
CA ALA A 127 -16.31 -4.43 -7.77
C ALA A 127 -16.87 -3.32 -6.83
N ASP A 128 -16.64 -3.48 -5.54
CA ASP A 128 -17.12 -2.57 -4.49
C ASP A 128 -16.02 -1.63 -3.95
N ARG A 129 -14.82 -1.63 -4.57
CA ARG A 129 -13.76 -0.67 -4.23
C ARG A 129 -14.22 0.77 -4.43
N VAL A 130 -13.76 1.66 -3.58
CA VAL A 130 -14.02 3.09 -3.75
C VAL A 130 -13.56 3.57 -5.14
N LYS A 131 -14.36 4.40 -5.79
CA LYS A 131 -14.12 4.82 -7.17
C LYS A 131 -12.89 5.69 -7.38
N TRP A 132 -12.38 6.32 -6.33
CA TRP A 132 -11.18 7.16 -6.38
C TRP A 132 -9.87 6.36 -6.23
N ALA A 133 -9.93 5.07 -5.90
CA ALA A 133 -8.77 4.17 -5.97
C ALA A 133 -8.70 3.53 -7.36
N LYS A 134 -7.49 3.45 -7.90
CA LYS A 134 -7.27 3.01 -9.28
C LYS A 134 -7.05 1.50 -9.37
N GLN A 135 -7.69 0.87 -10.34
CA GLN A 135 -7.30 -0.45 -10.80
C GLN A 135 -6.30 -0.29 -11.93
N LEU A 136 -5.05 -0.74 -11.72
CA LEU A 136 -3.99 -0.59 -12.71
C LEU A 136 -4.19 -1.55 -13.88
N THR A 137 -3.78 -1.10 -15.06
CA THR A 137 -3.56 -2.00 -16.21
C THR A 137 -2.26 -2.79 -16.02
N LYS A 138 -2.10 -3.89 -16.76
CA LYS A 138 -0.86 -4.67 -16.78
C LYS A 138 0.36 -3.79 -17.08
N LYS A 139 0.25 -2.89 -18.05
CA LYS A 139 1.34 -1.97 -18.44
C LYS A 139 1.74 -1.04 -17.28
N GLU A 140 0.77 -0.54 -16.53
CA GLU A 140 1.06 0.32 -15.37
C GLU A 140 1.68 -0.49 -14.22
N ALA A 141 1.20 -1.71 -13.98
CA ALA A 141 1.74 -2.57 -12.93
C ALA A 141 3.19 -2.97 -13.20
N THR A 142 3.59 -3.21 -14.47
CA THR A 142 4.98 -3.56 -14.81
C THR A 142 5.98 -2.43 -14.54
N LEU A 143 5.55 -1.18 -14.40
CA LEU A 143 6.45 -0.10 -13.95
C LEU A 143 7.01 -0.34 -12.55
N TYR A 144 6.26 -1.04 -11.71
CA TYR A 144 6.69 -1.39 -10.35
C TYR A 144 7.61 -2.62 -10.28
N ASP A 145 7.94 -3.23 -11.41
CA ASP A 145 8.99 -4.26 -11.50
C ASP A 145 10.39 -3.64 -11.63
N ASP A 146 10.44 -2.38 -12.01
CA ASP A 146 11.68 -1.60 -12.12
C ASP A 146 11.97 -0.88 -10.78
N LEU A 147 13.01 -1.31 -10.08
CA LEU A 147 13.46 -0.67 -8.85
C LEU A 147 13.84 0.80 -9.09
N SER A 148 14.32 1.16 -10.28
CA SER A 148 14.64 2.55 -10.61
C SER A 148 13.37 3.42 -10.65
N TYR A 149 12.25 2.87 -11.09
CA TYR A 149 10.96 3.54 -11.03
C TYR A 149 10.48 3.71 -9.58
N ILE A 150 10.55 2.65 -8.77
CA ILE A 150 10.15 2.68 -7.36
C ILE A 150 11.00 3.69 -6.58
N TYR A 151 12.29 3.75 -6.87
CA TYR A 151 13.23 4.62 -6.17
C TYR A 151 13.68 5.83 -7.02
N LYS A 152 12.84 6.33 -7.90
CA LYS A 152 13.11 7.31 -8.97
C LYS A 152 13.84 8.61 -8.55
N MET A 153 14.03 8.85 -7.28
CA MET A 153 14.79 10.01 -6.78
C MET A 153 16.22 9.67 -6.37
N CYS A 154 16.74 8.52 -6.84
CA CYS A 154 18.09 8.07 -6.49
C CYS A 154 18.99 7.88 -7.69
N SER A 155 19.75 8.88 -8.00
CA SER A 155 20.93 8.72 -8.85
C SER A 155 21.98 7.75 -8.28
N ASP A 156 21.95 7.47 -6.98
CA ASP A 156 23.04 6.81 -6.25
C ASP A 156 22.71 5.43 -5.68
N TRP A 157 21.48 4.89 -5.96
CA TRP A 157 21.17 3.54 -5.55
C TRP A 157 21.92 2.52 -6.41
N LYS A 158 23.05 2.02 -5.89
CA LYS A 158 23.65 0.78 -6.39
C LYS A 158 23.09 -0.34 -5.53
N SER A 159 22.36 -1.30 -6.14
CA SER A 159 21.99 -2.53 -5.46
C SER A 159 23.24 -3.12 -4.82
N ALA A 160 23.23 -3.30 -3.51
CA ALA A 160 24.21 -4.14 -2.85
C ALA A 160 24.07 -5.54 -3.46
N LYS A 161 25.07 -5.98 -4.20
CA LYS A 161 25.18 -7.35 -4.71
C LYS A 161 25.64 -8.23 -3.58
#